data_ae626c999357857ff229c6f3949571d1
#
_entry.id   ae626c999357857ff229c6f3949571d1
#
_cell.length_a   1.000
_cell.length_b   1.000
_cell.length_c   1.000
_cell.angle_alpha   90.00
_cell.angle_beta   90.00
_cell.angle_gamma   90.00
#
_symmetry.space_group_name_H-M   'P 1'
#
loop_
_entity.id
_entity.type
_entity.pdbx_description
1 polymer ?
#
loop_
_entity_poly.entity_id
_entity_poly.type
_entity_poly.pdbx_seq_one_letter_code
_entity_poly.pdbx_strand_id
1 'polypeptide(L)'
;MITGSLNSTMLLSVELIENFNNSNTSEVISKVYSKYPLLPTRLGYFDAMDQAGMEWHEGYLPLEKRKFEPSDIPSMVFVNQFDPVTPPVNGHLFKEQLSNCQLFVLDEGGHGGGNQECKTRIMLDFMQDPSASLDTGCLNLYQR
;
A
#
# COMPACT_ATOMS: atom_id res chain seq x y z
N MET A 1 -21.87 11.19 -9.59
CA MET A 1 -21.06 9.98 -9.30
C MET A 1 -19.98 9.92 -10.36
N ILE A 2 -18.78 10.37 -10.04
CA ILE A 2 -17.63 10.25 -10.95
C ILE A 2 -17.14 8.82 -10.76
N THR A 3 -17.59 7.90 -11.56
CA THR A 3 -16.92 6.61 -11.73
C THR A 3 -15.64 6.88 -12.50
N GLY A 4 -14.64 7.39 -11.80
CA GLY A 4 -13.29 7.43 -12.33
C GLY A 4 -12.84 5.99 -12.51
N SER A 5 -13.01 5.45 -13.71
CA SER A 5 -12.33 4.23 -14.08
C SER A 5 -10.84 4.52 -13.96
N LEU A 6 -10.17 3.83 -13.03
CA LEU A 6 -8.71 3.74 -13.03
C LEU A 6 -8.27 3.47 -14.49
N ASN A 7 -7.35 4.27 -15.00
CA ASN A 7 -6.78 3.99 -16.30
C ASN A 7 -6.01 2.66 -16.19
N SER A 8 -6.63 1.59 -16.66
CA SER A 8 -6.10 0.22 -16.50
C SER A 8 -4.71 0.07 -17.11
N THR A 9 -4.44 0.81 -18.19
CA THR A 9 -3.13 0.80 -18.85
C THR A 9 -2.06 1.43 -17.94
N MET A 10 -2.38 2.56 -17.32
CA MET A 10 -1.47 3.25 -16.41
C MET A 10 -1.24 2.42 -15.13
N LEU A 11 -2.29 1.86 -14.55
CA LEU A 11 -2.19 0.96 -13.42
C LEU A 11 -1.30 -0.25 -13.75
N LEU A 12 -1.54 -0.87 -14.90
CA LEU A 12 -0.75 -2.00 -15.37
C LEU A 12 0.73 -1.62 -15.52
N SER A 13 1.02 -0.46 -16.12
CA SER A 13 2.40 0.01 -16.30
C SER A 13 3.12 0.21 -14.98
N VAL A 14 2.47 0.82 -13.98
CA VAL A 14 3.05 1.03 -12.65
C VAL A 14 3.28 -0.32 -11.95
N GLU A 15 2.28 -1.18 -11.91
CA GLU A 15 2.38 -2.50 -11.28
C GLU A 15 3.51 -3.33 -11.88
N LEU A 16 3.63 -3.33 -13.21
CA LEU A 16 4.65 -4.10 -13.91
C LEU A 16 6.06 -3.58 -13.66
N ILE A 17 6.23 -2.25 -13.62
CA ILE A 17 7.54 -1.62 -13.36
C ILE A 17 7.95 -1.81 -11.91
N GLU A 18 7.01 -1.68 -10.97
CA GLU A 18 7.32 -1.61 -9.56
C GLU A 18 7.20 -2.96 -8.84
N ASN A 19 6.23 -3.80 -9.18
CA ASN A 19 5.89 -4.98 -8.39
C ASN A 19 6.26 -6.31 -9.03
N PHE A 20 6.13 -6.45 -10.36
CA PHE A 20 6.23 -7.75 -11.01
C PHE A 20 7.63 -8.19 -11.46
N ASN A 21 8.64 -7.40 -11.25
CA ASN A 21 10.01 -7.73 -11.69
C ASN A 21 10.74 -8.79 -10.85
N ASN A 22 10.12 -9.43 -9.93
CA ASN A 22 10.80 -10.49 -9.22
C ASN A 22 10.44 -11.84 -9.85
N SER A 23 11.30 -12.29 -10.67
CA SER A 23 11.56 -13.58 -11.30
C SER A 23 10.97 -14.88 -10.71
N ASN A 24 10.13 -14.85 -9.70
CA ASN A 24 9.56 -16.01 -9.03
C ASN A 24 8.03 -15.99 -8.92
N THR A 25 7.34 -15.13 -9.67
CA THR A 25 5.88 -15.08 -9.64
C THR A 25 5.29 -16.43 -10.00
N SER A 26 5.76 -17.06 -11.06
CA SER A 26 5.32 -18.39 -11.49
C SER A 26 5.61 -19.47 -10.45
N GLU A 27 6.75 -19.43 -9.76
CA GLU A 27 7.09 -20.37 -8.69
C GLU A 27 6.20 -20.16 -7.46
N VAL A 28 5.98 -18.90 -7.05
CA VAL A 28 5.10 -18.56 -5.94
C VAL A 28 3.66 -18.97 -6.25
N ILE A 29 3.17 -18.67 -7.45
CA ILE A 29 1.85 -19.07 -7.93
C ILE A 29 1.72 -20.60 -7.90
N SER A 30 2.70 -21.34 -8.40
CA SER A 30 2.71 -22.81 -8.39
C SER A 30 2.65 -23.37 -6.96
N LYS A 31 3.42 -22.78 -6.02
CA LYS A 31 3.37 -23.17 -4.60
C LYS A 31 2.02 -22.88 -3.95
N VAL A 32 1.41 -21.75 -4.29
CA VAL A 32 0.09 -21.39 -3.79
C VAL A 32 -0.98 -22.31 -4.37
N TYR A 33 -0.92 -22.64 -5.66
CA TYR A 33 -1.86 -23.58 -6.30
C TYR A 33 -1.77 -24.99 -5.73
N SER A 34 -0.56 -25.47 -5.45
CA SER A 34 -0.38 -26.78 -4.83
C SER A 34 -1.01 -26.87 -3.45
N LYS A 35 -1.00 -25.76 -2.70
CA LYS A 35 -1.55 -25.68 -1.34
C LYS A 35 -3.04 -25.36 -1.32
N TYR A 36 -3.53 -24.58 -2.29
CA TYR A 36 -4.90 -24.08 -2.34
C TYR A 36 -5.50 -24.27 -3.74
N PRO A 37 -5.88 -25.49 -4.13
CA PRO A 37 -6.27 -25.81 -5.50
C PRO A 37 -7.58 -25.15 -5.97
N LEU A 38 -8.32 -24.51 -5.07
CA LEU A 38 -9.54 -23.76 -5.41
C LEU A 38 -9.28 -22.26 -5.70
N LEU A 39 -8.02 -21.80 -5.64
CA LEU A 39 -7.64 -20.40 -5.93
C LEU A 39 -7.20 -20.10 -7.37
N PRO A 40 -7.14 -21.04 -8.33
CA PRO A 40 -6.53 -20.82 -9.65
C PRO A 40 -7.07 -19.65 -10.45
N THR A 41 -8.38 -19.35 -10.34
CA THR A 41 -9.07 -18.36 -11.15
C THR A 41 -8.68 -16.91 -10.86
N ARG A 42 -8.20 -16.61 -9.66
CA ARG A 42 -7.75 -15.26 -9.30
C ARG A 42 -6.27 -15.03 -9.55
N LEU A 43 -5.46 -16.07 -9.40
CA LEU A 43 -4.01 -15.96 -9.58
C LEU A 43 -3.61 -15.98 -11.06
N GLY A 44 -4.43 -16.56 -11.94
CA GLY A 44 -4.25 -16.47 -13.39
C GLY A 44 -4.27 -15.03 -13.93
N TYR A 45 -4.91 -14.10 -13.22
CA TYR A 45 -4.83 -12.68 -13.56
C TYR A 45 -3.41 -12.13 -13.38
N PHE A 46 -2.74 -12.48 -12.30
CA PHE A 46 -1.37 -12.03 -12.03
C PHE A 46 -0.37 -12.65 -13.00
N ASP A 47 -0.56 -13.91 -13.36
CA ASP A 47 0.27 -14.60 -14.37
C ASP A 47 0.13 -13.94 -15.75
N ALA A 48 -1.10 -13.61 -16.16
CA ALA A 48 -1.36 -12.89 -17.40
C ALA A 48 -0.79 -11.46 -17.38
N MET A 49 -0.82 -10.79 -16.23
CA MET A 49 -0.21 -9.48 -16.07
C MET A 49 1.31 -9.53 -16.16
N ASP A 50 1.94 -10.53 -15.54
CA ASP A 50 3.39 -10.73 -15.59
C ASP A 50 3.85 -10.98 -17.04
N GLN A 51 3.14 -11.83 -17.79
CA GLN A 51 3.41 -12.07 -19.20
C GLN A 51 3.23 -10.82 -20.06
N ALA A 52 2.13 -10.08 -19.88
CA ALA A 52 1.89 -8.81 -20.59
C ALA A 52 2.97 -7.77 -20.27
N GLY A 53 3.49 -7.76 -19.05
CA GLY A 53 4.57 -6.90 -18.63
C GLY A 53 5.89 -7.18 -19.33
N MET A 54 6.22 -8.46 -19.49
CA MET A 54 7.44 -8.86 -20.19
C MET A 54 7.39 -8.48 -21.68
N GLU A 55 6.19 -8.45 -22.29
CA GLU A 55 6.02 -8.04 -23.69
C GLU A 55 5.98 -6.52 -23.86
N TRP A 56 5.55 -5.78 -22.83
CA TRP A 56 5.28 -4.34 -22.95
C TRP A 56 6.44 -3.45 -22.52
N HIS A 57 7.25 -3.89 -21.56
CA HIS A 57 8.31 -3.08 -20.99
C HIS A 57 9.70 -3.64 -21.28
N GLU A 58 10.57 -2.82 -21.90
CA GLU A 58 11.97 -3.13 -22.11
C GLU A 58 12.82 -3.10 -20.84
N GLY A 59 12.22 -2.82 -19.68
CA GLY A 59 12.96 -2.76 -18.43
C GLY A 59 12.11 -2.51 -17.20
N TYR A 60 12.54 -3.09 -16.14
CA TYR A 60 11.97 -2.99 -14.82
C TYR A 60 12.78 -2.01 -13.95
N LEU A 61 12.13 -1.41 -12.97
CA LEU A 61 12.85 -0.61 -11.99
C LEU A 61 13.76 -1.54 -11.16
N PRO A 62 15.08 -1.35 -11.18
CA PRO A 62 15.99 -2.16 -10.39
C PRO A 62 15.64 -2.12 -8.89
N LEU A 63 15.83 -3.25 -8.19
CA LEU A 63 15.48 -3.36 -6.76
C LEU A 63 16.16 -2.30 -5.88
N GLU A 64 17.39 -1.91 -6.23
CA GLU A 64 18.13 -0.85 -5.55
C GLU A 64 17.48 0.53 -5.69
N LYS A 65 16.71 0.77 -6.76
CA LYS A 65 15.94 2.00 -6.97
C LYS A 65 14.55 1.98 -6.31
N ARG A 66 14.16 0.85 -5.73
CA ARG A 66 12.91 0.68 -4.98
C ARG A 66 13.09 0.88 -3.48
N LYS A 67 14.31 1.18 -3.05
CA LYS A 67 14.58 1.46 -1.65
C LYS A 67 13.94 2.77 -1.27
N PHE A 68 13.24 2.75 -0.17
CA PHE A 68 12.76 3.95 0.47
C PHE A 68 13.96 4.61 1.18
N GLU A 69 14.28 5.83 0.80
CA GLU A 69 15.37 6.56 1.45
C GLU A 69 14.90 7.12 2.79
N PRO A 70 15.67 6.95 3.86
CA PRO A 70 15.34 7.52 5.16
C PRO A 70 15.15 9.04 5.09
N SER A 71 14.15 9.55 5.80
CA SER A 71 13.82 10.98 5.78
C SER A 71 13.41 11.46 7.17
N ASP A 72 13.71 12.72 7.46
CA ASP A 72 13.28 13.46 8.65
C ASP A 72 12.09 14.39 8.39
N ILE A 73 11.57 14.39 7.17
CA ILE A 73 10.40 15.18 6.81
C ILE A 73 9.24 14.77 7.72
N PRO A 74 8.59 15.76 8.39
CA PRO A 74 7.40 15.47 9.18
C PRO A 74 6.35 14.74 8.34
N SER A 75 5.94 13.59 8.79
CA SER A 75 5.08 12.70 8.04
C SER A 75 3.95 12.15 8.91
N MET A 76 2.80 11.91 8.31
CA MET A 76 1.65 11.29 8.94
C MET A 76 1.19 10.11 8.10
N VAL A 77 0.98 8.96 8.75
CA VAL A 77 0.54 7.74 8.10
C VAL A 77 -0.67 7.19 8.84
N PHE A 78 -1.75 6.95 8.09
CA PHE A 78 -2.93 6.23 8.58
C PHE A 78 -2.97 4.85 7.94
N VAL A 79 -3.11 3.83 8.76
CA VAL A 79 -3.34 2.46 8.30
C VAL A 79 -4.57 1.87 8.99
N ASN A 80 -5.28 1.01 8.30
CA ASN A 80 -6.43 0.31 8.86
C ASN A 80 -6.04 -1.12 9.24
N GLN A 81 -6.48 -1.58 10.43
CA GLN A 81 -6.13 -2.91 10.96
C GLN A 81 -6.54 -4.05 10.02
N PHE A 82 -7.65 -3.88 9.31
CA PHE A 82 -8.21 -4.91 8.43
C PHE A 82 -8.04 -4.59 6.93
N ASP A 83 -7.03 -3.80 6.58
CA ASP A 83 -6.74 -3.49 5.17
C ASP A 83 -6.03 -4.68 4.50
N PRO A 84 -6.66 -5.36 3.52
CA PRO A 84 -6.05 -6.49 2.85
C PRO A 84 -5.11 -6.08 1.71
N VAL A 85 -5.14 -4.81 1.29
CA VAL A 85 -4.34 -4.28 0.16
C VAL A 85 -3.06 -3.65 0.67
N THR A 86 -3.18 -2.77 1.66
CA THR A 86 -2.07 -2.11 2.33
C THR A 86 -2.12 -2.40 3.84
N PRO A 87 -1.72 -3.61 4.26
CA PRO A 87 -1.83 -4.02 5.65
C PRO A 87 -0.96 -3.17 6.59
N PRO A 88 -1.28 -3.13 7.89
CA PRO A 88 -0.59 -2.28 8.88
C PRO A 88 0.93 -2.43 8.91
N VAL A 89 1.46 -3.59 8.55
CA VAL A 89 2.90 -3.83 8.46
C VAL A 89 3.58 -2.83 7.51
N ASN A 90 2.93 -2.43 6.43
CA ASN A 90 3.48 -1.43 5.51
C ASN A 90 3.65 -0.06 6.18
N GLY A 91 2.68 0.36 7.00
CA GLY A 91 2.79 1.60 7.78
C GLY A 91 3.93 1.55 8.80
N HIS A 92 4.17 0.41 9.44
CA HIS A 92 5.31 0.23 10.35
C HIS A 92 6.65 0.32 9.60
N LEU A 93 6.76 -0.28 8.42
CA LEU A 93 7.95 -0.17 7.57
C LEU A 93 8.23 1.28 7.16
N PHE A 94 7.18 2.06 6.83
CA PHE A 94 7.33 3.50 6.59
C PHE A 94 7.85 4.24 7.82
N LYS A 95 7.28 3.96 9.00
CA LYS A 95 7.70 4.60 10.24
C LYS A 95 9.17 4.32 10.58
N GLU A 96 9.68 3.14 10.27
CA GLU A 96 11.09 2.79 10.48
C GLU A 96 12.04 3.64 9.63
N GLN A 97 11.60 4.10 8.47
CA GLN A 97 12.40 4.92 7.56
C GLN A 97 12.17 6.43 7.73
N LEU A 98 11.08 6.82 8.36
CA LEU A 98 10.69 8.21 8.58
C LEU A 98 10.86 8.56 10.05
N SER A 99 11.99 9.20 10.41
CA SER A 99 12.34 9.49 11.81
C SER A 99 11.34 10.43 12.50
N ASN A 100 10.63 11.27 11.72
CA ASN A 100 9.62 12.21 12.21
C ASN A 100 8.22 11.83 11.71
N CYS A 101 7.83 10.56 11.92
CA CYS A 101 6.55 10.01 11.46
C CYS A 101 5.58 9.75 12.61
N GLN A 102 4.36 10.27 12.49
CA GLN A 102 3.20 9.92 13.31
C GLN A 102 2.40 8.81 12.60
N LEU A 103 2.41 7.60 13.16
CA LEU A 103 1.66 6.47 12.63
C LEU A 103 0.42 6.21 13.48
N PHE A 104 -0.74 6.20 12.83
CA PHE A 104 -2.04 5.87 13.42
C PHE A 104 -2.58 4.58 12.81
N VAL A 105 -2.68 3.53 13.64
CA VAL A 105 -3.32 2.28 13.28
C VAL A 105 -4.78 2.35 13.72
N LEU A 106 -5.69 2.35 12.77
CA LEU A 106 -7.12 2.44 13.02
C LEU A 106 -7.69 1.05 13.28
N ASP A 107 -8.50 0.92 14.35
CA ASP A 107 -9.09 -0.36 14.77
C ASP A 107 -10.21 -0.85 13.84
N GLU A 108 -10.67 0.00 12.95
CA GLU A 108 -11.79 -0.29 12.06
C GLU A 108 -11.48 0.05 10.60
N GLY A 109 -12.24 -0.55 9.71
CA GLY A 109 -12.15 -0.28 8.28
C GLY A 109 -11.16 -1.17 7.54
N GLY A 110 -11.50 -1.41 6.27
CA GLY A 110 -10.64 -2.01 5.27
C GLY A 110 -9.92 -0.92 4.47
N HIS A 111 -9.54 -1.24 3.23
CA HIS A 111 -8.80 -0.34 2.36
C HIS A 111 -9.52 1.01 2.15
N GLY A 112 -8.86 2.10 2.50
CA GLY A 112 -9.42 3.45 2.46
C GLY A 112 -10.50 3.76 3.49
N GLY A 113 -10.84 2.83 4.37
CA GLY A 113 -11.90 2.97 5.37
C GLY A 113 -11.56 3.89 6.54
N GLY A 114 -12.44 3.87 7.55
CA GLY A 114 -12.34 4.67 8.78
C GLY A 114 -13.04 6.03 8.68
N ASN A 115 -13.02 6.78 9.78
CA ASN A 115 -13.67 8.08 9.89
C ASN A 115 -12.95 9.16 9.07
N GLN A 116 -13.45 9.42 7.86
CA GLN A 116 -12.82 10.37 6.92
C GLN A 116 -12.84 11.82 7.43
N GLU A 117 -13.90 12.24 8.11
CA GLU A 117 -14.00 13.58 8.65
C GLU A 117 -12.93 13.81 9.73
N CYS A 118 -12.80 12.85 10.65
CA CYS A 118 -11.77 12.87 11.67
C CYS A 118 -10.35 12.89 11.07
N LYS A 119 -10.07 12.02 10.12
CA LYS A 119 -8.77 11.98 9.43
C LYS A 119 -8.47 13.32 8.74
N THR A 120 -9.45 13.90 8.05
CA THR A 120 -9.29 15.18 7.36
C THR A 120 -8.96 16.31 8.34
N ARG A 121 -9.66 16.38 9.47
CA ARG A 121 -9.36 17.36 10.51
C ARG A 121 -7.93 17.22 11.02
N ILE A 122 -7.53 16.03 11.38
CA ILE A 122 -6.17 15.77 11.88
C ILE A 122 -5.11 16.09 10.83
N MET A 123 -5.36 15.77 9.55
CA MET A 123 -4.45 16.13 8.45
C MET A 123 -4.30 17.65 8.32
N LEU A 124 -5.39 18.40 8.44
CA LEU A 124 -5.35 19.87 8.37
C LEU A 124 -4.58 20.46 9.55
N ASP A 125 -4.79 19.96 10.77
CA ASP A 125 -4.05 20.38 11.96
C ASP A 125 -2.55 20.07 11.81
N PHE A 126 -2.21 18.89 11.34
CA PHE A 126 -0.82 18.51 11.04
C PHE A 126 -0.18 19.41 9.98
N MET A 127 -0.90 19.75 8.92
CA MET A 127 -0.38 20.64 7.87
C MET A 127 -0.15 22.06 8.37
N GLN A 128 -0.89 22.53 9.38
CA GLN A 128 -0.67 23.83 9.99
C GLN A 128 0.55 23.85 10.90
N ASP A 129 0.71 22.82 11.72
CA ASP A 129 1.88 22.64 12.60
C ASP A 129 2.18 21.15 12.80
N PRO A 130 3.13 20.61 12.02
CA PRO A 130 3.52 19.20 12.14
C PRO A 130 4.13 18.81 13.49
N SER A 131 4.54 19.79 14.31
CA SER A 131 5.12 19.59 15.63
C SER A 131 4.09 19.61 16.76
N ALA A 132 2.88 20.08 16.48
CA ALA A 132 1.82 20.18 17.48
C ALA A 132 1.31 18.79 17.90
N SER A 133 0.80 18.73 19.13
CA SER A 133 0.07 17.56 19.61
C SER A 133 -1.30 17.53 18.93
N LEU A 134 -1.57 16.44 18.20
CA LEU A 134 -2.80 16.27 17.47
C LEU A 134 -3.91 15.69 18.37
N ASP A 135 -5.11 16.26 18.28
CA ASP A 135 -6.29 15.67 18.90
C ASP A 135 -6.80 14.48 18.08
N THR A 136 -6.44 13.28 18.51
CA THR A 136 -6.83 12.02 17.87
C THR A 136 -8.04 11.36 18.53
N GLY A 137 -8.73 12.05 19.46
CA GLY A 137 -9.84 11.49 20.24
C GLY A 137 -11.06 11.05 19.40
N CYS A 138 -11.15 11.48 18.14
CA CYS A 138 -12.17 11.01 17.21
C CYS A 138 -11.77 9.75 16.40
N LEU A 139 -10.52 9.24 16.55
CA LEU A 139 -10.06 8.02 15.93
C LEU A 139 -10.26 6.83 16.88
N ASN A 140 -10.78 5.74 16.36
CA ASN A 140 -10.70 4.46 17.03
C ASN A 140 -9.34 3.85 16.73
N LEU A 141 -8.38 4.08 17.63
CA LEU A 141 -7.02 3.56 17.45
C LEU A 141 -6.93 2.12 17.96
N TYR A 142 -6.25 1.26 17.20
CA TYR A 142 -5.94 -0.08 17.60
C TYR A 142 -4.96 -0.06 18.79
N GLN A 143 -5.40 -0.61 19.91
CA GLN A 143 -4.59 -0.78 21.11
C GLN A 143 -4.11 -2.24 21.17
N ARG A 144 -2.82 -2.43 21.21
CA ARG A 144 -2.21 -3.74 21.48
C ARG A 144 -2.03 -3.93 22.96
#